data_624322bfa4c624762ee09109bb242f73
#
_entry.id   624322bfa4c624762ee09109bb242f73
#
_cell.length_a   1.000
_cell.length_b   1.000
_cell.length_c   1.000
_cell.angle_alpha   90.00
_cell.angle_beta   90.00
_cell.angle_gamma   90.00
#
_symmetry.space_group_name_H-M   'P 1'
#
loop_
_entity.id
_entity.type
_entity.pdbx_description
1 polymer ?
#
loop_
_entity_poly.entity_id
_entity_poly.type
_entity_poly.pdbx_seq_one_letter_code
_entity_poly.pdbx_strand_id
1 'polypeptide(L)'
;VGEPFPVMVTGVGGGGHGEQILKALRLGKLPYRVVGTDADPNSTGLTRVDAGHRVPLASSPEYLPVILELCARHGIRALFHGTEPEMGVFSEQRASFERLGIYVPVNSPGVLRVCQNKIETVRFLREHGFPAPRSWAVDAPSALDEIDSFPVVLKPAVGGGGS
;
A
#
# COMPACT_ATOMS: atom_id res chain seq x y z
N VAL A 1 11.97 -30.82 5.22
CA VAL A 1 11.70 -29.39 4.99
C VAL A 1 10.30 -29.34 4.39
N GLY A 2 9.35 -28.66 5.04
CA GLY A 2 7.98 -28.53 4.52
C GLY A 2 7.95 -27.76 3.20
N GLU A 3 6.85 -27.86 2.45
CA GLU A 3 6.67 -27.08 1.22
C GLU A 3 6.78 -25.58 1.50
N PRO A 4 7.45 -24.81 0.59
CA PRO A 4 7.56 -23.36 0.76
C PRO A 4 6.17 -22.69 0.79
N PHE A 5 5.98 -21.77 1.74
CA PHE A 5 4.73 -21.04 1.89
C PHE A 5 4.58 -20.00 0.77
N PRO A 6 3.53 -20.11 -0.10
CA PRO A 6 3.38 -19.24 -1.26
C PRO A 6 2.83 -17.87 -0.85
N VAL A 7 3.62 -16.83 -1.13
CA VAL A 7 3.25 -15.44 -0.87
C VAL A 7 3.33 -14.60 -2.14
N MET A 8 2.51 -13.58 -2.23
CA MET A 8 2.63 -12.54 -3.24
C MET A 8 3.08 -11.23 -2.59
N VAL A 9 4.00 -10.53 -3.24
CA VAL A 9 4.39 -9.16 -2.90
C VAL A 9 4.17 -8.29 -4.12
N THR A 10 3.38 -7.24 -4.00
CA THR A 10 3.14 -6.31 -5.10
C THR A 10 4.08 -5.11 -5.02
N GLY A 11 4.24 -4.35 -6.12
CA GLY A 11 5.10 -3.18 -6.15
C GLY A 11 6.55 -3.47 -5.75
N VAL A 12 7.15 -4.51 -6.34
CA VAL A 12 8.47 -5.04 -5.91
C VAL A 12 9.65 -4.20 -6.40
N GLY A 13 9.42 -3.18 -7.20
CA GLY A 13 10.47 -2.31 -7.74
C GLY A 13 10.76 -1.08 -6.90
N GLY A 14 11.89 -0.45 -7.19
CA GLY A 14 12.14 0.97 -6.92
C GLY A 14 12.38 1.41 -5.47
N GLY A 15 12.85 0.56 -4.58
CA GLY A 15 13.20 0.97 -3.22
C GLY A 15 12.02 1.21 -2.26
N GLY A 16 10.80 0.93 -2.71
CA GLY A 16 9.55 1.07 -1.95
C GLY A 16 9.31 -0.04 -0.91
N HIS A 17 8.10 -0.07 -0.36
CA HIS A 17 7.71 -1.04 0.66
C HIS A 17 7.82 -2.48 0.17
N GLY A 18 7.46 -2.76 -1.09
CA GLY A 18 7.56 -4.10 -1.67
C GLY A 18 8.98 -4.66 -1.62
N GLU A 19 10.01 -3.86 -1.93
CA GLU A 19 11.40 -4.29 -1.81
C GLU A 19 11.79 -4.58 -0.35
N GLN A 20 11.33 -3.79 0.61
CA GLN A 20 11.61 -4.03 2.03
C GLN A 20 10.94 -5.31 2.52
N ILE A 21 9.71 -5.59 2.07
CA ILE A 21 9.01 -6.85 2.36
C ILE A 21 9.77 -8.04 1.79
N LEU A 22 10.26 -7.96 0.54
CA LEU A 22 11.10 -9.00 -0.05
C LEU A 22 12.36 -9.28 0.78
N LYS A 23 13.04 -8.23 1.24
CA LYS A 23 14.21 -8.36 2.13
C LYS A 23 13.84 -9.06 3.44
N ALA A 24 12.73 -8.65 4.06
CA ALA A 24 12.25 -9.24 5.31
C ALA A 24 11.90 -10.73 5.16
N LEU A 25 11.19 -11.11 4.09
CA LEU A 25 10.87 -12.52 3.80
C LEU A 25 12.13 -13.37 3.62
N ARG A 26 13.17 -12.84 2.96
CA ARG A 26 14.44 -13.54 2.77
C ARG A 26 15.26 -13.72 4.04
N LEU A 27 15.15 -12.78 4.97
CA LEU A 27 15.80 -12.88 6.29
C LEU A 27 15.03 -13.81 7.24
N GLY A 28 13.78 -14.13 6.90
CA GLY A 28 12.93 -15.05 7.67
C GLY A 28 13.46 -16.48 7.64
N LYS A 29 13.18 -17.23 8.72
CA LYS A 29 13.58 -18.64 8.85
C LYS A 29 12.66 -19.61 8.12
N LEU A 30 11.48 -19.15 7.69
CA LEU A 30 10.51 -19.97 6.99
C LEU A 30 10.81 -20.00 5.49
N PRO A 31 10.66 -21.14 4.81
CA PRO A 31 10.78 -21.20 3.38
C PRO A 31 9.56 -20.53 2.73
N TYR A 32 9.77 -19.44 2.02
CA TYR A 32 8.74 -18.78 1.23
C TYR A 32 8.97 -19.00 -0.26
N ARG A 33 7.89 -19.22 -1.01
CA ARG A 33 7.87 -19.08 -2.46
C ARG A 33 7.22 -17.74 -2.79
N VAL A 34 8.00 -16.83 -3.32
CA VAL A 34 7.61 -15.43 -3.50
C VAL A 34 7.23 -15.17 -4.95
N VAL A 35 6.00 -14.77 -5.18
CA VAL A 35 5.53 -14.21 -6.46
C VAL A 35 5.54 -12.68 -6.34
N GLY A 36 6.27 -12.00 -7.21
CA GLY A 36 6.37 -10.55 -7.23
C GLY A 36 5.58 -9.95 -8.39
N THR A 37 4.93 -8.82 -8.16
CA THR A 37 4.26 -8.07 -9.23
C THR A 37 4.70 -6.61 -9.25
N ASP A 38 4.73 -6.01 -10.44
CA ASP A 38 5.02 -4.59 -10.63
C ASP A 38 4.37 -4.08 -11.92
N ALA A 39 4.03 -2.80 -11.96
CA ALA A 39 3.51 -2.17 -13.17
C ALA A 39 4.63 -1.77 -14.14
N ASP A 40 5.83 -1.46 -13.61
CA ASP A 40 7.00 -1.15 -14.43
C ASP A 40 7.65 -2.44 -14.95
N PRO A 41 7.70 -2.63 -16.29
CA PRO A 41 8.35 -3.80 -16.88
C PRO A 41 9.86 -3.88 -16.59
N ASN A 42 10.50 -2.75 -16.26
CA ASN A 42 11.92 -2.66 -15.96
C ASN A 42 12.23 -2.81 -14.45
N SER A 43 11.21 -3.08 -13.64
CA SER A 43 11.37 -3.29 -12.21
C SER A 43 12.35 -4.42 -11.92
N THR A 44 13.49 -4.09 -11.31
CA THR A 44 14.50 -5.09 -10.93
C THR A 44 14.00 -6.08 -9.88
N GLY A 45 12.96 -5.71 -9.14
CA GLY A 45 12.30 -6.59 -8.18
C GLY A 45 11.69 -7.83 -8.82
N LEU A 46 11.20 -7.72 -10.06
CA LEU A 46 10.61 -8.85 -10.80
C LEU A 46 11.62 -9.98 -11.07
N THR A 47 12.91 -9.68 -11.16
CA THR A 47 13.97 -10.69 -11.37
C THR A 47 14.53 -11.27 -10.07
N ARG A 48 14.07 -10.77 -8.93
CA ARG A 48 14.55 -11.16 -7.59
C ARG A 48 13.57 -12.01 -6.81
N VAL A 49 12.54 -12.53 -7.47
CA VAL A 49 11.49 -13.37 -6.90
C VAL A 49 11.42 -14.70 -7.64
N ASP A 50 10.70 -15.68 -7.10
CA ASP A 50 10.58 -17.00 -7.73
C ASP A 50 9.73 -16.96 -9.00
N ALA A 51 8.76 -16.04 -9.07
CA ALA A 51 8.01 -15.73 -10.28
C ALA A 51 7.65 -14.23 -10.30
N GLY A 52 8.11 -13.50 -11.32
CA GLY A 52 7.83 -12.08 -11.51
C GLY A 52 6.78 -11.86 -12.60
N HIS A 53 5.79 -11.01 -12.33
CA HIS A 53 4.72 -10.68 -13.28
C HIS A 53 4.52 -9.18 -13.40
N ARG A 54 4.47 -8.70 -14.63
CA ARG A 54 3.98 -7.36 -14.91
C ARG A 54 2.46 -7.33 -14.76
N VAL A 55 1.95 -6.30 -14.09
CA VAL A 55 0.50 -6.08 -13.87
C VAL A 55 0.11 -4.66 -14.27
N PRO A 56 -1.18 -4.37 -14.51
CA PRO A 56 -1.67 -3.01 -14.67
C PRO A 56 -1.38 -2.15 -13.44
N LEU A 57 -1.50 -0.82 -13.56
CA LEU A 57 -1.51 0.09 -12.41
C LEU A 57 -2.72 -0.21 -11.50
N ALA A 58 -2.59 0.00 -10.21
CA ALA A 58 -3.68 -0.20 -9.23
C ALA A 58 -4.95 0.62 -9.53
N SER A 59 -4.80 1.73 -10.27
CA SER A 59 -5.92 2.56 -10.75
C SER A 59 -6.67 1.97 -11.95
N SER A 60 -6.12 0.94 -12.60
CA SER A 60 -6.79 0.27 -13.72
C SER A 60 -7.88 -0.67 -13.22
N PRO A 61 -9.05 -0.72 -13.88
CA PRO A 61 -10.09 -1.70 -13.57
C PRO A 61 -9.63 -3.15 -13.78
N GLU A 62 -8.62 -3.37 -14.60
CA GLU A 62 -8.06 -4.69 -14.88
C GLU A 62 -7.11 -5.19 -13.77
N TYR A 63 -6.66 -4.31 -12.87
CA TYR A 63 -5.66 -4.66 -11.86
C TYR A 63 -6.13 -5.80 -10.95
N LEU A 64 -7.28 -5.63 -10.30
CA LEU A 64 -7.80 -6.63 -9.35
C LEU A 64 -8.07 -8.00 -10.00
N PRO A 65 -8.72 -8.10 -11.18
CA PRO A 65 -8.87 -9.37 -11.88
C PRO A 65 -7.54 -10.09 -12.13
N VAL A 66 -6.51 -9.36 -12.59
CA VAL A 66 -5.18 -9.92 -12.86
C VAL A 66 -4.53 -10.43 -11.56
N ILE A 67 -4.61 -9.66 -10.48
CA ILE A 67 -4.06 -10.08 -9.18
C ILE A 67 -4.76 -11.34 -8.67
N LEU A 68 -6.07 -11.42 -8.74
CA LEU A 68 -6.82 -12.61 -8.31
C LEU A 68 -6.51 -13.84 -9.15
N GLU A 69 -6.37 -13.68 -10.47
CA GLU A 69 -5.94 -14.75 -11.37
C GLU A 69 -4.54 -15.27 -11.01
N LEU A 70 -3.58 -14.38 -10.79
CA LEU A 70 -2.23 -14.73 -10.37
C LEU A 70 -2.21 -15.41 -9.00
N CYS A 71 -3.03 -14.95 -8.06
CA CYS A 71 -3.19 -15.59 -6.76
C CYS A 71 -3.66 -17.04 -6.90
N ALA A 72 -4.69 -17.27 -7.70
CA ALA A 72 -5.21 -18.62 -7.96
C ALA A 72 -4.18 -19.51 -8.67
N ARG A 73 -3.54 -18.99 -9.72
CA ARG A 73 -2.52 -19.71 -10.52
C ARG A 73 -1.34 -20.17 -9.67
N HIS A 74 -0.90 -19.33 -8.73
CA HIS A 74 0.26 -19.61 -7.89
C HIS A 74 -0.09 -20.20 -6.52
N GLY A 75 -1.37 -20.41 -6.21
CA GLY A 75 -1.83 -20.93 -4.93
C GLY A 75 -1.46 -20.02 -3.76
N ILE A 76 -1.52 -18.69 -3.95
CA ILE A 76 -1.11 -17.70 -2.96
C ILE A 76 -1.94 -17.83 -1.69
N ARG A 77 -1.30 -17.77 -0.54
CA ARG A 77 -1.92 -17.84 0.79
C ARG A 77 -1.80 -16.55 1.58
N ALA A 78 -0.82 -15.69 1.24
CA ALA A 78 -0.73 -14.35 1.80
C ALA A 78 -0.28 -13.36 0.70
N LEU A 79 -0.85 -12.15 0.72
CA LEU A 79 -0.53 -11.08 -0.21
C LEU A 79 -0.15 -9.82 0.58
N PHE A 80 1.01 -9.26 0.27
CA PHE A 80 1.54 -8.04 0.85
C PHE A 80 1.59 -6.94 -0.21
N HIS A 81 0.95 -5.79 0.08
CA HIS A 81 0.99 -4.63 -0.81
C HIS A 81 2.33 -3.88 -0.70
N GLY A 82 2.85 -3.43 -1.82
CA GLY A 82 4.09 -2.64 -1.90
C GLY A 82 3.89 -1.15 -2.12
N THR A 83 2.66 -0.73 -2.44
CA THR A 83 2.34 0.68 -2.71
C THR A 83 1.04 1.12 -2.05
N GLU A 84 0.89 2.42 -1.80
CA GLU A 84 -0.33 2.98 -1.20
C GLU A 84 -1.58 2.80 -2.08
N PRO A 85 -1.55 3.01 -3.41
CA PRO A 85 -2.71 2.77 -4.26
C PRO A 85 -3.21 1.33 -4.21
N GLU A 86 -2.32 0.35 -4.17
CA GLU A 86 -2.66 -1.07 -4.05
C GLU A 86 -3.32 -1.38 -2.71
N MET A 87 -2.84 -0.75 -1.63
CA MET A 87 -3.40 -0.91 -0.28
C MET A 87 -4.88 -0.54 -0.25
N GLY A 88 -5.29 0.54 -0.93
CA GLY A 88 -6.69 0.96 -1.05
C GLY A 88 -7.54 -0.12 -1.72
N VAL A 89 -7.11 -0.61 -2.89
CA VAL A 89 -7.80 -1.68 -3.65
C VAL A 89 -7.97 -2.93 -2.78
N PHE A 90 -6.91 -3.38 -2.12
CA PHE A 90 -6.97 -4.59 -1.31
C PHE A 90 -7.82 -4.44 -0.05
N SER A 91 -7.85 -3.25 0.54
CA SER A 91 -8.71 -2.94 1.68
C SER A 91 -10.19 -3.04 1.31
N GLU A 92 -10.59 -2.44 0.20
CA GLU A 92 -11.96 -2.46 -0.31
C GLU A 92 -12.39 -3.87 -0.73
N GLN A 93 -11.48 -4.65 -1.30
CA GLN A 93 -11.72 -5.99 -1.84
C GLN A 93 -11.30 -7.13 -0.91
N ARG A 94 -11.05 -6.84 0.36
CA ARG A 94 -10.58 -7.82 1.35
C ARG A 94 -11.43 -9.09 1.39
N ALA A 95 -12.76 -8.97 1.35
CA ALA A 95 -13.67 -10.11 1.35
C ALA A 95 -13.47 -11.04 0.13
N SER A 96 -13.02 -10.51 -1.02
CA SER A 96 -12.73 -11.32 -2.20
C SER A 96 -11.51 -12.21 -1.99
N PHE A 97 -10.48 -11.70 -1.33
CA PHE A 97 -9.28 -12.48 -0.97
C PHE A 97 -9.58 -13.50 0.13
N GLU A 98 -10.33 -13.13 1.15
CA GLU A 98 -10.72 -14.02 2.26
C GLU A 98 -11.50 -15.23 1.75
N ARG A 99 -12.42 -15.04 0.79
CA ARG A 99 -13.16 -16.16 0.15
C ARG A 99 -12.25 -17.14 -0.59
N LEU A 100 -11.07 -16.67 -1.05
CA LEU A 100 -10.04 -17.51 -1.67
C LEU A 100 -9.04 -18.09 -0.67
N GLY A 101 -9.23 -17.85 0.63
CA GLY A 101 -8.31 -18.27 1.68
C GLY A 101 -6.99 -17.50 1.68
N ILE A 102 -6.95 -16.30 1.12
CA ILE A 102 -5.75 -15.46 1.03
C ILE A 102 -5.77 -14.43 2.17
N TYR A 103 -4.75 -14.46 3.00
CA TYR A 103 -4.54 -13.45 4.03
C TYR A 103 -3.94 -12.17 3.43
N VAL A 104 -4.59 -11.03 3.65
CA VAL A 104 -4.08 -9.71 3.24
C VAL A 104 -3.96 -8.81 4.47
N PRO A 105 -2.76 -8.52 4.96
CA PRO A 105 -2.52 -7.64 6.10
C PRO A 105 -2.74 -6.17 5.71
N VAL A 106 -3.98 -5.76 5.67
CA VAL A 106 -4.39 -4.40 5.32
C VAL A 106 -5.44 -3.89 6.32
N ASN A 107 -5.39 -2.62 6.65
CA ASN A 107 -6.39 -1.97 7.49
C ASN A 107 -7.73 -1.79 6.76
N SER A 108 -8.80 -1.55 7.51
CA SER A 108 -10.11 -1.27 6.93
C SER A 108 -10.12 0.03 6.13
N PRO A 109 -11.03 0.19 5.14
CA PRO A 109 -11.14 1.42 4.35
C PRO A 109 -11.33 2.68 5.21
N GLY A 110 -12.05 2.57 6.33
CA GLY A 110 -12.23 3.68 7.27
C GLY A 110 -10.92 4.15 7.90
N VAL A 111 -10.07 3.22 8.33
CA VAL A 111 -8.74 3.54 8.86
C VAL A 111 -7.86 4.15 7.78
N LEU A 112 -7.84 3.57 6.58
CA LEU A 112 -7.02 4.09 5.48
C LEU A 112 -7.42 5.51 5.08
N ARG A 113 -8.72 5.82 5.00
CA ARG A 113 -9.21 7.16 4.71
C ARG A 113 -8.65 8.21 5.69
N VAL A 114 -8.65 7.90 6.98
CA VAL A 114 -8.09 8.79 8.00
C VAL A 114 -6.58 8.89 7.88
N CYS A 115 -5.87 7.78 7.73
CA CYS A 115 -4.40 7.77 7.75
C CYS A 115 -3.75 8.30 6.46
N GLN A 116 -4.42 8.17 5.31
CA GLN A 116 -3.89 8.62 4.02
C GLN A 116 -4.20 10.09 3.71
N ASN A 117 -5.08 10.74 4.47
CA ASN A 117 -5.42 12.16 4.31
C ASN A 117 -4.98 12.94 5.56
N LYS A 118 -3.99 13.83 5.41
CA LYS A 118 -3.39 14.58 6.51
C LYS A 118 -4.38 15.48 7.23
N ILE A 119 -5.37 16.02 6.53
CA ILE A 119 -6.43 16.84 7.16
C ILE A 119 -7.38 15.96 7.96
N GLU A 120 -7.79 14.81 7.42
CA GLU A 120 -8.62 13.84 8.15
C GLU A 120 -7.87 13.28 9.38
N THR A 121 -6.57 13.03 9.28
CA THR A 121 -5.75 12.62 10.42
C THR A 121 -5.79 13.66 11.54
N VAL A 122 -5.56 14.94 11.21
CA VAL A 122 -5.57 16.03 12.21
C VAL A 122 -6.96 16.20 12.83
N ARG A 123 -8.00 16.11 12.01
CA ARG A 123 -9.39 16.16 12.48
C ARG A 123 -9.68 15.05 13.48
N PHE A 124 -9.39 13.81 13.08
CA PHE A 124 -9.56 12.63 13.92
C PHE A 124 -8.83 12.75 15.26
N LEU A 125 -7.56 13.18 15.26
CA LEU A 125 -6.77 13.35 16.48
C LEU A 125 -7.43 14.34 17.43
N ARG A 126 -7.89 15.49 16.91
CA ARG A 126 -8.55 16.54 17.72
C ARG A 126 -9.88 16.05 18.31
N GLU A 127 -10.71 15.40 17.51
CA GLU A 127 -12.00 14.86 17.93
C GLU A 127 -11.87 13.81 19.04
N HIS A 128 -10.73 13.10 19.08
CA HIS A 128 -10.45 12.07 20.09
C HIS A 128 -9.53 12.56 21.23
N GLY A 129 -9.31 13.87 21.34
CA GLY A 129 -8.54 14.47 22.44
C GLY A 129 -7.02 14.25 22.36
N PHE A 130 -6.49 13.84 21.21
CA PHE A 130 -5.05 13.72 21.02
C PHE A 130 -4.41 15.05 20.61
N PRO A 131 -3.17 15.32 21.04
CA PRO A 131 -2.40 16.45 20.52
C PRO A 131 -2.22 16.34 19.02
N ALA A 132 -2.48 17.44 18.31
CA ALA A 132 -2.29 17.53 16.88
C ALA A 132 -1.70 18.88 16.50
N PRO A 133 -0.84 18.96 15.47
CA PRO A 133 -0.30 20.22 15.00
C PRO A 133 -1.42 21.13 14.50
N ARG A 134 -1.23 22.45 14.62
CA ARG A 134 -2.12 23.40 13.92
C ARG A 134 -2.00 23.15 12.43
N SER A 135 -3.13 23.02 11.78
CA SER A 135 -3.18 22.68 10.35
C SER A 135 -4.39 23.37 9.72
N TRP A 136 -4.18 23.85 8.52
CA TRP A 136 -5.17 24.50 7.69
C TRP A 136 -5.31 23.74 6.37
N ALA A 137 -6.54 23.56 5.91
CA ALA A 137 -6.80 23.08 4.56
C ALA A 137 -6.75 24.29 3.63
N VAL A 138 -5.83 24.28 2.66
CA VAL A 138 -5.70 25.33 1.67
C VAL A 138 -6.27 24.80 0.34
N ASP A 139 -7.54 25.04 0.12
CA ASP A 139 -8.28 24.67 -1.08
C ASP A 139 -8.48 25.86 -2.04
N ALA A 140 -8.27 27.10 -1.54
CA ALA A 140 -8.31 28.33 -2.31
C ALA A 140 -7.25 29.31 -1.78
N PRO A 141 -6.80 30.31 -2.59
CA PRO A 141 -5.84 31.31 -2.14
C PRO A 141 -6.28 32.09 -0.90
N SER A 142 -7.58 32.34 -0.72
CA SER A 142 -8.14 33.01 0.46
C SER A 142 -7.93 32.25 1.77
N ALA A 143 -7.75 30.93 1.73
CA ALA A 143 -7.48 30.16 2.93
C ALA A 143 -6.07 30.43 3.51
N LEU A 144 -5.18 31.06 2.74
CA LEU A 144 -3.86 31.51 3.21
C LEU A 144 -3.99 32.65 4.24
N ASP A 145 -5.05 33.45 4.18
CA ASP A 145 -5.29 34.57 5.09
C ASP A 145 -5.64 34.08 6.51
N GLU A 146 -6.04 32.81 6.66
CA GLU A 146 -6.29 32.18 7.96
C GLU A 146 -5.00 31.77 8.70
N ILE A 147 -3.86 31.78 8.00
CA ILE A 147 -2.58 31.38 8.58
C ILE A 147 -2.00 32.54 9.37
N ASP A 148 -2.06 32.43 10.68
CA ASP A 148 -1.69 33.50 11.63
C ASP A 148 -0.30 33.32 12.25
N SER A 149 0.44 32.28 11.88
CA SER A 149 1.75 32.00 12.45
C SER A 149 2.70 31.31 11.47
N PHE A 150 3.98 31.69 11.50
CA PHE A 150 5.06 31.18 10.67
C PHE A 150 6.26 30.76 11.52
N PRO A 151 7.11 29.81 11.05
CA PRO A 151 7.05 29.14 9.74
C PRO A 151 5.97 28.07 9.65
N VAL A 152 5.49 27.78 8.42
CA VAL A 152 4.55 26.69 8.11
C VAL A 152 5.15 25.72 7.10
N VAL A 153 4.64 24.49 7.09
CA VAL A 153 4.99 23.47 6.07
C VAL A 153 3.77 23.22 5.21
N LEU A 154 3.92 23.43 3.90
CA LEU A 154 2.89 23.11 2.91
C LEU A 154 3.08 21.69 2.41
N LYS A 155 2.01 20.89 2.39
CA LYS A 155 2.02 19.50 1.92
C LYS A 155 0.72 19.17 1.19
N PRO A 156 0.73 18.26 0.19
CA PRO A 156 -0.49 17.69 -0.34
C PRO A 156 -1.28 16.98 0.77
N ALA A 157 -2.60 17.15 0.80
CA ALA A 157 -3.46 16.48 1.78
C ALA A 157 -3.40 14.97 1.64
N VAL A 158 -3.35 14.47 0.40
CA VAL A 158 -3.26 13.04 0.06
C VAL A 158 -2.00 12.78 -0.76
N GLY A 159 -1.36 11.63 -0.56
CA GLY A 159 -0.13 11.26 -1.24
C GLY A 159 1.09 12.10 -0.78
N GLY A 160 2.18 12.05 -1.56
CA GLY A 160 3.40 12.77 -1.23
C GLY A 160 4.05 12.25 0.03
N GLY A 161 4.51 11.02 0.01
CA GLY A 161 5.52 10.57 0.96
C GLY A 161 6.70 11.53 0.84
N GLY A 162 7.13 12.13 1.96
CA GLY A 162 8.10 13.22 1.97
C GLY A 162 9.29 12.96 1.05
N SER A 163 9.36 13.73 0.01
CA SER A 163 10.57 13.96 -0.79
C SER A 163 11.35 15.07 -0.15
#